data_e6756fe9298089ef834e12d558cd9235
#
_entry.id   e6756fe9298089ef834e12d558cd9235
#
_cell.length_a   1.000
_cell.length_b   1.000
_cell.length_c   1.000
_cell.angle_alpha   90.00
_cell.angle_beta   90.00
_cell.angle_gamma   90.00
#
_symmetry.space_group_name_H-M   'P 1'
#
loop_
_entity.id
_entity.type
_entity.pdbx_description
1 polymer ?
#
loop_
_entity_poly.entity_id
_entity_poly.type
_entity_poly.pdbx_seq_one_letter_code
_entity_poly.pdbx_strand_id
1 'polypeptide(L)'
;MKFLAITLIVHRPDPVTGIRKPTRDRFREVLDNALLAEELGFDGFGVGERHERPFISSSPPVVLSHVAALTRRIRLFTAVTTLSLLDPVRAYEDYATLDHLSGGRLELIIGKGNGAAQRELFQVTPDDQWERNAESYEVFRQIWRQDKVTAATRFRPELTDAEVWPRPYQQPVRVWHGSATSKESVDLAARYGDPLFSANVTHPIEPYAELIRYYRERWEHYGHDPGALAVGAGSAGLYVARTSQEAVETYRPVFEGTLAFQRQAGLPVVFETVEDFVERSSALIGSPQQVIDKVHRYHERFGHTVLHVHADASGLTDPRHRDSLELFQSEVASVLRKDIPDPPFDWGPVLPTPSTTEEPAHV
;
A
#
# COMPACT_ATOMS: atom_id res chain seq x y z
N MET A 1 3.15 -9.32 13.68
CA MET A 1 2.39 -8.54 12.65
C MET A 1 3.12 -7.25 12.31
N LYS A 2 3.08 -6.80 11.05
CA LYS A 2 3.69 -5.57 10.56
C LYS A 2 2.64 -4.53 10.15
N PHE A 3 2.94 -3.24 10.33
CA PHE A 3 2.02 -2.13 10.10
C PHE A 3 2.58 -1.14 9.10
N LEU A 4 1.79 -0.86 8.05
CA LEU A 4 2.15 0.06 6.97
C LEU A 4 1.29 1.32 7.04
N ALA A 5 1.90 2.49 7.04
CA ALA A 5 1.19 3.75 6.83
C ALA A 5 1.18 4.06 5.33
N ILE A 6 0.00 4.09 4.69
CA ILE A 6 -0.12 4.28 3.22
C ILE A 6 -0.93 5.52 2.90
N THR A 7 -0.48 6.28 1.89
CA THR A 7 -1.21 7.41 1.30
C THR A 7 -1.42 7.22 -0.20
N LEU A 8 -2.59 7.61 -0.70
CA LEU A 8 -2.86 7.79 -2.13
C LEU A 8 -2.66 9.25 -2.58
N ILE A 9 -2.19 10.11 -1.71
CA ILE A 9 -2.03 11.56 -1.88
C ILE A 9 -3.30 12.18 -2.47
N VAL A 10 -4.42 11.96 -1.78
CA VAL A 10 -5.69 12.59 -2.14
C VAL A 10 -5.56 14.10 -1.98
N HIS A 11 -5.93 14.85 -3.03
CA HIS A 11 -5.85 16.31 -3.07
C HIS A 11 -7.23 16.92 -3.42
N ARG A 12 -8.14 16.80 -2.49
CA ARG A 12 -9.49 17.39 -2.53
C ARG A 12 -9.65 18.43 -1.42
N PRO A 13 -10.72 19.22 -1.45
CA PRO A 13 -11.10 20.01 -0.26
C PRO A 13 -11.20 19.08 0.96
N ASP A 14 -10.72 19.57 2.09
CA ASP A 14 -10.85 18.91 3.37
C ASP A 14 -12.35 18.65 3.66
N PRO A 15 -12.74 17.43 4.05
CA PRO A 15 -14.16 17.07 4.18
C PRO A 15 -14.88 17.80 5.32
N VAL A 16 -14.16 18.38 6.27
CA VAL A 16 -14.71 19.10 7.41
C VAL A 16 -14.69 20.61 7.19
N THR A 17 -13.54 21.15 6.73
CA THR A 17 -13.37 22.60 6.58
C THR A 17 -13.69 23.14 5.19
N GLY A 18 -13.75 22.28 4.17
CA GLY A 18 -13.93 22.67 2.78
C GLY A 18 -12.67 23.31 2.14
N ILE A 19 -11.57 23.44 2.86
CA ILE A 19 -10.36 24.10 2.39
C ILE A 19 -9.49 23.10 1.61
N ARG A 20 -9.03 23.50 0.42
CA ARG A 20 -8.01 22.74 -0.33
C ARG A 20 -6.64 23.32 -0.05
N LYS A 21 -5.73 22.52 0.50
CA LYS A 21 -4.31 22.90 0.69
C LYS A 21 -3.65 23.15 -0.69
N PRO A 22 -2.69 24.06 -0.80
CA PRO A 22 -1.82 24.15 -1.98
C PRO A 22 -1.13 22.82 -2.27
N THR A 23 -0.94 22.46 -3.55
CA THR A 23 -0.33 21.19 -3.96
C THR A 23 1.05 20.95 -3.30
N ARG A 24 1.87 22.01 -3.24
CA ARG A 24 3.20 21.96 -2.59
C ARG A 24 3.09 21.56 -1.11
N ASP A 25 2.12 22.13 -0.40
CA ASP A 25 1.95 21.88 1.04
C ASP A 25 1.40 20.47 1.28
N ARG A 26 0.56 19.97 0.35
CA ARG A 26 0.11 18.58 0.40
C ARG A 26 1.26 17.57 0.22
N PHE A 27 2.20 17.81 -0.69
CA PHE A 27 3.40 16.98 -0.80
C PHE A 27 4.29 17.07 0.45
N ARG A 28 4.45 18.26 1.04
CA ARG A 28 5.19 18.41 2.31
C ARG A 28 4.55 17.59 3.42
N GLU A 29 3.23 17.65 3.56
CA GLU A 29 2.48 16.84 4.52
C GLU A 29 2.72 15.33 4.34
N VAL A 30 2.85 14.84 3.11
CA VAL A 30 3.20 13.43 2.85
C VAL A 30 4.57 13.08 3.42
N LEU A 31 5.55 13.97 3.26
CA LEU A 31 6.90 13.76 3.80
C LEU A 31 6.90 13.81 5.34
N ASP A 32 6.16 14.76 5.91
CA ASP A 32 6.00 14.88 7.37
C ASP A 32 5.31 13.63 7.95
N ASN A 33 4.30 13.09 7.26
CA ASN A 33 3.65 11.84 7.65
C ASN A 33 4.59 10.62 7.55
N ALA A 34 5.51 10.59 6.59
CA ALA A 34 6.50 9.52 6.50
C ALA A 34 7.51 9.57 7.66
N LEU A 35 7.96 10.76 8.02
CA LEU A 35 8.81 10.98 9.19
C LEU A 35 8.11 10.60 10.49
N LEU A 36 6.85 11.00 10.64
CA LEU A 36 6.02 10.64 11.79
C LEU A 36 5.82 9.12 11.88
N ALA A 37 5.56 8.45 10.76
CA ALA A 37 5.42 7.00 10.74
C ALA A 37 6.69 6.29 11.20
N GLU A 38 7.87 6.75 10.77
CA GLU A 38 9.15 6.22 11.25
C GLU A 38 9.38 6.51 12.74
N GLU A 39 9.08 7.73 13.19
CA GLU A 39 9.19 8.14 14.60
C GLU A 39 8.34 7.25 15.51
N LEU A 40 7.10 6.98 15.11
CA LEU A 40 6.15 6.17 15.86
C LEU A 40 6.37 4.66 15.75
N GLY A 41 7.32 4.21 14.92
CA GLY A 41 7.69 2.79 14.80
C GLY A 41 6.75 1.97 13.90
N PHE A 42 6.18 2.59 12.88
CA PHE A 42 5.58 1.83 11.78
C PHE A 42 6.66 1.07 10.99
N ASP A 43 6.29 -0.10 10.50
CA ASP A 43 7.21 -0.98 9.79
C ASP A 43 7.42 -0.54 8.33
N GLY A 44 6.45 0.15 7.73
CA GLY A 44 6.55 0.64 6.36
C GLY A 44 5.73 1.89 6.08
N PHE A 45 6.15 2.64 5.05
CA PHE A 45 5.43 3.77 4.48
C PHE A 45 5.20 3.54 2.99
N GLY A 46 3.97 3.75 2.54
CA GLY A 46 3.56 3.47 1.17
C GLY A 46 2.95 4.66 0.44
N VAL A 47 3.24 4.75 -0.87
CA VAL A 47 2.65 5.74 -1.77
C VAL A 47 1.96 5.01 -2.92
N GLY A 48 0.66 5.31 -3.11
CA GLY A 48 -0.11 4.78 -4.23
C GLY A 48 0.18 5.49 -5.55
N GLU A 49 -0.25 4.89 -6.66
CA GLU A 49 -0.17 5.47 -8.01
C GLU A 49 -1.57 5.71 -8.56
N ARG A 50 -1.84 6.97 -8.86
CA ARG A 50 -3.10 7.42 -9.48
C ARG A 50 -2.82 8.59 -10.42
N HIS A 51 -3.50 8.61 -11.57
CA HIS A 51 -3.28 9.60 -12.63
C HIS A 51 -4.51 10.48 -12.90
N GLU A 52 -5.57 10.35 -12.12
CA GLU A 52 -6.80 11.13 -12.24
C GLU A 52 -7.13 11.89 -10.95
N ARG A 53 -7.89 12.97 -11.08
CA ARG A 53 -8.43 13.69 -9.90
C ARG A 53 -9.30 12.77 -9.03
N PRO A 54 -9.28 12.91 -7.73
CA PRO A 54 -8.61 13.98 -6.94
C PRO A 54 -7.19 13.62 -6.45
N PHE A 55 -6.48 12.74 -7.11
CA PHE A 55 -5.17 12.28 -6.68
C PHE A 55 -4.05 13.08 -7.34
N ILE A 56 -2.88 13.18 -6.66
CA ILE A 56 -1.64 13.77 -7.19
C ILE A 56 -0.45 12.83 -7.06
N SER A 57 -0.70 11.54 -6.84
CA SER A 57 0.31 10.48 -6.63
C SER A 57 0.73 9.80 -7.95
N SER A 58 1.00 10.58 -8.99
CA SER A 58 1.30 10.05 -10.32
C SER A 58 2.71 9.45 -10.49
N SER A 59 3.60 9.63 -9.54
CA SER A 59 4.97 9.13 -9.60
C SER A 59 5.48 8.66 -8.24
N PRO A 60 5.07 7.46 -7.77
CA PRO A 60 5.53 6.91 -6.52
C PRO A 60 7.06 6.85 -6.37
N PRO A 61 7.86 6.44 -7.37
CA PRO A 61 9.30 6.35 -7.20
C PRO A 61 9.95 7.70 -6.89
N VAL A 62 9.45 8.82 -7.44
CA VAL A 62 9.96 10.16 -7.15
C VAL A 62 9.66 10.56 -5.70
N VAL A 63 8.42 10.34 -5.23
CA VAL A 63 8.04 10.66 -3.84
C VAL A 63 8.80 9.77 -2.86
N LEU A 64 8.84 8.46 -3.11
CA LEU A 64 9.52 7.50 -2.25
C LEU A 64 11.04 7.73 -2.20
N SER A 65 11.68 8.21 -3.29
CA SER A 65 13.10 8.61 -3.26
C SER A 65 13.34 9.76 -2.29
N HIS A 66 12.42 10.74 -2.24
CA HIS A 66 12.53 11.82 -1.26
C HIS A 66 12.30 11.32 0.17
N VAL A 67 11.34 10.43 0.39
CA VAL A 67 11.13 9.76 1.69
C VAL A 67 12.37 8.96 2.08
N ALA A 68 13.00 8.24 1.14
CA ALA A 68 14.22 7.46 1.38
C ALA A 68 15.36 8.33 1.93
N ALA A 69 15.53 9.54 1.40
CA ALA A 69 16.55 10.48 1.85
C ALA A 69 16.30 11.03 3.27
N LEU A 70 15.04 11.14 3.68
CA LEU A 70 14.63 11.69 4.98
C LEU A 70 14.55 10.64 6.10
N THR A 71 14.36 9.37 5.75
CA THR A 71 14.15 8.25 6.67
C THR A 71 15.34 7.28 6.68
N ARG A 72 15.43 6.40 7.70
CA ARG A 72 16.56 5.47 7.85
C ARG A 72 16.16 4.01 7.98
N ARG A 73 15.02 3.71 8.57
CA ARG A 73 14.60 2.35 8.95
C ARG A 73 13.34 1.88 8.27
N ILE A 74 12.36 2.78 8.12
CA ILE A 74 11.03 2.44 7.59
C ILE A 74 11.15 1.88 6.18
N ARG A 75 10.48 0.77 5.90
CA ARG A 75 10.42 0.21 4.54
C ARG A 75 9.53 1.05 3.65
N LEU A 76 9.84 1.06 2.37
CA LEU A 76 9.17 1.88 1.36
C LEU A 76 8.32 1.00 0.46
N PHE A 77 7.04 1.32 0.34
CA PHE A 77 6.09 0.55 -0.44
C PHE A 77 5.48 1.38 -1.57
N THR A 78 5.34 0.79 -2.74
CA THR A 78 4.32 1.28 -3.68
C THR A 78 2.96 0.71 -3.29
N ALA A 79 1.85 1.44 -3.56
CA ALA A 79 0.52 0.97 -3.17
C ALA A 79 -0.60 1.48 -4.11
N VAL A 80 -0.57 1.12 -5.39
CA VAL A 80 0.25 0.11 -6.07
C VAL A 80 1.14 0.75 -7.15
N THR A 81 2.12 0.03 -7.70
CA THR A 81 2.71 0.31 -9.01
C THR A 81 1.79 -0.23 -10.09
N THR A 82 1.37 0.61 -11.03
CA THR A 82 0.39 0.21 -12.07
C THR A 82 1.10 -0.29 -13.32
N LEU A 83 1.57 -1.55 -13.30
CA LEU A 83 2.37 -2.12 -14.40
C LEU A 83 1.63 -2.23 -15.72
N SER A 84 0.29 -2.21 -15.73
CA SER A 84 -0.48 -2.17 -16.99
C SER A 84 -0.33 -0.86 -17.77
N LEU A 85 0.14 0.21 -17.11
CA LEU A 85 0.32 1.54 -17.69
C LEU A 85 1.78 1.86 -18.02
N LEU A 86 2.73 1.13 -17.43
CA LEU A 86 4.15 1.44 -17.49
C LEU A 86 4.90 0.48 -18.42
N ASP A 87 5.95 0.99 -19.07
CA ASP A 87 6.95 0.11 -19.68
C ASP A 87 7.73 -0.59 -18.55
N PRO A 88 7.82 -1.94 -18.58
CA PRO A 88 8.45 -2.71 -17.50
C PRO A 88 9.95 -2.44 -17.35
N VAL A 89 10.65 -2.04 -18.42
CA VAL A 89 12.08 -1.66 -18.34
C VAL A 89 12.20 -0.35 -17.57
N ARG A 90 11.39 0.68 -17.91
CA ARG A 90 11.43 1.95 -17.20
C ARG A 90 11.02 1.81 -15.74
N ALA A 91 9.99 1.03 -15.46
CA ALA A 91 9.58 0.73 -14.09
C ALA A 91 10.70 0.05 -13.30
N TYR A 92 11.39 -0.91 -13.92
CA TYR A 92 12.55 -1.56 -13.31
C TYR A 92 13.68 -0.55 -13.00
N GLU A 93 14.07 0.31 -13.95
CA GLU A 93 15.13 1.31 -13.77
C GLU A 93 14.83 2.26 -12.60
N ASP A 94 13.58 2.75 -12.52
CA ASP A 94 13.15 3.63 -11.44
C ASP A 94 13.21 2.93 -10.08
N TYR A 95 12.72 1.70 -9.99
CA TYR A 95 12.68 0.96 -8.73
C TYR A 95 14.02 0.35 -8.34
N ALA A 96 14.85 -0.08 -9.26
CA ALA A 96 16.22 -0.52 -8.96
C ALA A 96 17.07 0.66 -8.45
N THR A 97 16.87 1.86 -9.03
CA THR A 97 17.52 3.09 -8.54
C THR A 97 17.05 3.42 -7.12
N LEU A 98 15.73 3.38 -6.85
CA LEU A 98 15.18 3.61 -5.53
C LEU A 98 15.66 2.56 -4.51
N ASP A 99 15.82 1.31 -4.92
CA ASP A 99 16.33 0.23 -4.08
C ASP A 99 17.73 0.54 -3.56
N HIS A 100 18.63 1.02 -4.43
CA HIS A 100 19.96 1.51 -4.03
C HIS A 100 19.88 2.73 -3.11
N LEU A 101 19.10 3.75 -3.49
CA LEU A 101 18.97 4.99 -2.72
C LEU A 101 18.38 4.76 -1.31
N SER A 102 17.56 3.75 -1.17
CA SER A 102 16.96 3.36 0.11
C SER A 102 17.80 2.38 0.92
N GLY A 103 18.89 1.81 0.35
CA GLY A 103 19.68 0.76 0.98
C GLY A 103 18.90 -0.54 1.18
N GLY A 104 18.10 -0.94 0.18
CA GLY A 104 17.36 -2.20 0.21
C GLY A 104 16.07 -2.17 1.04
N ARG A 105 15.49 -0.99 1.29
CA ARG A 105 14.22 -0.85 2.03
C ARG A 105 12.98 -0.91 1.15
N LEU A 106 13.13 -1.10 -0.17
CA LEU A 106 12.01 -1.12 -1.12
C LEU A 106 11.25 -2.44 -1.06
N GLU A 107 9.93 -2.35 -1.10
CA GLU A 107 8.99 -3.42 -1.48
C GLU A 107 7.96 -2.88 -2.46
N LEU A 108 7.49 -3.71 -3.36
CA LEU A 108 6.52 -3.30 -4.36
C LEU A 108 5.17 -3.96 -4.11
N ILE A 109 4.10 -3.17 -4.07
CA ILE A 109 2.76 -3.70 -4.30
C ILE A 109 2.39 -3.30 -5.72
N ILE A 110 2.19 -4.28 -6.60
CA ILE A 110 1.82 -4.06 -7.98
C ILE A 110 0.32 -4.29 -8.21
N GLY A 111 -0.23 -3.68 -9.25
CA GLY A 111 -1.61 -3.88 -9.65
C GLY A 111 -1.87 -3.35 -11.05
N LYS A 112 -3.05 -3.71 -11.60
CA LYS A 112 -3.43 -3.23 -12.93
C LYS A 112 -3.94 -1.78 -12.95
N GLY A 113 -4.24 -1.19 -11.78
CA GLY A 113 -4.99 0.06 -11.70
C GLY A 113 -6.49 -0.10 -12.05
N ASN A 114 -7.32 0.86 -11.66
CA ASN A 114 -8.77 0.79 -11.80
C ASN A 114 -9.45 2.07 -12.32
N GLY A 115 -8.69 3.13 -12.62
CA GLY A 115 -9.24 4.39 -13.11
C GLY A 115 -9.50 4.38 -14.62
N ALA A 116 -10.68 4.85 -15.07
CA ALA A 116 -10.98 4.99 -16.50
C ALA A 116 -10.11 6.10 -17.12
N ALA A 117 -10.00 7.26 -16.47
CA ALA A 117 -9.22 8.39 -16.97
C ALA A 117 -7.72 8.06 -17.10
N GLN A 118 -7.15 7.30 -16.18
CA GLN A 118 -5.75 6.89 -16.31
C GLN A 118 -5.53 5.93 -17.49
N ARG A 119 -6.48 5.03 -17.79
CA ARG A 119 -6.39 4.18 -18.99
C ARG A 119 -6.39 5.01 -20.27
N GLU A 120 -7.25 6.01 -20.35
CA GLU A 120 -7.32 6.93 -21.48
C GLU A 120 -6.00 7.70 -21.67
N LEU A 121 -5.41 8.23 -20.59
CA LEU A 121 -4.11 8.93 -20.62
C LEU A 121 -2.98 8.06 -21.18
N PHE A 122 -2.97 6.78 -20.86
CA PHE A 122 -1.93 5.83 -21.26
C PHE A 122 -2.33 4.94 -22.44
N GLN A 123 -3.47 5.22 -23.08
CA GLN A 123 -3.98 4.48 -24.26
C GLN A 123 -4.10 2.96 -24.00
N VAL A 124 -4.56 2.61 -22.81
CA VAL A 124 -4.81 1.22 -22.40
C VAL A 124 -6.30 0.94 -22.46
N THR A 125 -6.70 -0.13 -23.14
CA THR A 125 -8.09 -0.54 -23.19
C THR A 125 -8.46 -1.40 -21.98
N PRO A 126 -9.74 -1.47 -21.59
CA PRO A 126 -10.19 -2.38 -20.55
C PRO A 126 -9.86 -3.85 -20.86
N ASP A 127 -9.96 -4.23 -22.15
CA ASP A 127 -9.74 -5.61 -22.62
C ASP A 127 -8.26 -6.02 -22.55
N ASP A 128 -7.34 -5.09 -22.84
CA ASP A 128 -5.90 -5.35 -22.81
C ASP A 128 -5.29 -5.26 -21.41
N GLN A 129 -5.95 -4.59 -20.47
CA GLN A 129 -5.33 -4.15 -19.22
C GLN A 129 -4.78 -5.31 -18.36
N TRP A 130 -5.47 -6.46 -18.34
CA TRP A 130 -5.00 -7.62 -17.60
C TRP A 130 -3.82 -8.30 -18.27
N GLU A 131 -3.86 -8.46 -19.59
CA GLU A 131 -2.76 -9.05 -20.35
C GLU A 131 -1.51 -8.17 -20.26
N ARG A 132 -1.66 -6.84 -20.42
CA ARG A 132 -0.56 -5.87 -20.19
C ARG A 132 0.05 -5.99 -18.79
N ASN A 133 -0.78 -6.09 -17.77
CA ASN A 133 -0.28 -6.23 -16.39
C ASN A 133 0.52 -7.53 -16.22
N ALA A 134 0.02 -8.64 -16.75
CA ALA A 134 0.67 -9.93 -16.62
C ALA A 134 1.99 -9.99 -17.41
N GLU A 135 1.99 -9.55 -18.68
CA GLU A 135 3.21 -9.53 -19.50
C GLU A 135 4.25 -8.53 -18.98
N SER A 136 3.83 -7.33 -18.56
CA SER A 136 4.74 -6.35 -17.96
C SER A 136 5.36 -6.88 -16.68
N TYR A 137 4.58 -7.57 -15.84
CA TYR A 137 5.12 -8.18 -14.62
C TYR A 137 6.12 -9.28 -14.92
N GLU A 138 5.87 -10.12 -15.91
CA GLU A 138 6.80 -11.19 -16.30
C GLU A 138 8.13 -10.62 -16.78
N VAL A 139 8.12 -9.62 -17.65
CA VAL A 139 9.35 -8.94 -18.12
C VAL A 139 10.07 -8.25 -16.95
N PHE A 140 9.34 -7.49 -16.12
CA PHE A 140 9.89 -6.84 -14.94
C PHE A 140 10.59 -7.85 -14.01
N ARG A 141 9.94 -8.99 -13.75
CA ARG A 141 10.46 -10.06 -12.90
C ARG A 141 11.71 -10.72 -13.50
N GLN A 142 11.73 -10.93 -14.81
CA GLN A 142 12.90 -11.47 -15.50
C GLN A 142 14.11 -10.53 -15.40
N ILE A 143 13.90 -9.21 -15.68
CA ILE A 143 14.96 -8.20 -15.59
C ILE A 143 15.53 -8.16 -14.16
N TRP A 144 14.69 -8.29 -13.15
CA TRP A 144 15.14 -8.26 -11.75
C TRP A 144 16.02 -9.45 -11.38
N ARG A 145 15.78 -10.61 -11.99
CA ARG A 145 16.41 -11.90 -11.62
C ARG A 145 17.57 -12.33 -12.51
N GLN A 146 17.65 -11.80 -13.73
CA GLN A 146 18.59 -12.23 -14.75
C GLN A 146 19.46 -11.05 -15.19
N ASP A 147 20.75 -11.32 -15.50
CA ASP A 147 21.65 -10.28 -15.99
C ASP A 147 21.32 -9.88 -17.43
N LYS A 148 20.87 -10.82 -18.25
CA LYS A 148 20.44 -10.62 -19.62
C LYS A 148 19.06 -11.19 -19.85
N VAL A 149 18.23 -10.45 -20.56
CA VAL A 149 16.84 -10.81 -20.80
C VAL A 149 16.53 -10.82 -22.30
N THR A 150 15.90 -11.89 -22.74
CA THR A 150 15.23 -11.99 -24.03
C THR A 150 13.74 -12.20 -23.76
N ALA A 151 12.92 -11.21 -24.13
CA ALA A 151 11.49 -11.25 -23.88
C ALA A 151 10.71 -10.56 -24.99
N ALA A 152 9.73 -11.26 -25.52
CA ALA A 152 8.76 -10.72 -26.47
C ALA A 152 7.39 -10.59 -25.79
N THR A 153 6.75 -9.45 -25.94
CA THR A 153 5.39 -9.20 -25.47
C THR A 153 4.55 -8.58 -26.57
N ARG A 154 3.24 -8.63 -26.44
CA ARG A 154 2.32 -8.00 -27.37
C ARG A 154 2.39 -6.46 -27.32
N PHE A 155 2.79 -5.89 -26.21
CA PHE A 155 2.61 -4.47 -25.90
C PHE A 155 3.89 -3.64 -25.91
N ARG A 156 5.04 -4.26 -26.18
CA ARG A 156 6.32 -3.56 -26.30
C ARG A 156 7.24 -4.26 -27.31
N PRO A 157 8.23 -3.54 -27.88
CA PRO A 157 9.27 -4.17 -28.70
C PRO A 157 10.02 -5.27 -27.96
N GLU A 158 10.46 -6.29 -28.70
CA GLU A 158 11.24 -7.39 -28.15
C GLU A 158 12.56 -6.90 -27.51
N LEU A 159 12.90 -7.49 -26.39
CA LEU A 159 14.24 -7.43 -25.80
C LEU A 159 15.04 -8.65 -26.29
N THR A 160 16.24 -8.43 -26.81
CA THR A 160 17.12 -9.51 -27.26
C THR A 160 18.47 -9.37 -26.56
N ASP A 161 18.82 -10.33 -25.70
CA ASP A 161 20.07 -10.35 -24.90
C ASP A 161 20.34 -8.99 -24.21
N ALA A 162 19.28 -8.36 -23.72
CA ALA A 162 19.32 -7.01 -23.19
C ALA A 162 19.78 -6.99 -21.72
N GLU A 163 20.76 -6.13 -21.43
CA GLU A 163 21.17 -5.80 -20.06
C GLU A 163 20.45 -4.52 -19.62
N VAL A 164 19.83 -4.54 -18.44
CA VAL A 164 19.16 -3.37 -17.86
C VAL A 164 19.85 -2.97 -16.56
N TRP A 165 20.17 -1.70 -16.43
CA TRP A 165 20.91 -1.12 -15.30
C TRP A 165 20.11 -0.03 -14.59
N PRO A 166 20.38 0.23 -13.26
CA PRO A 166 21.36 -0.47 -12.41
C PRO A 166 20.90 -1.87 -12.05
N ARG A 167 21.85 -2.78 -11.69
CA ARG A 167 21.45 -4.06 -11.09
C ARG A 167 20.90 -3.78 -9.69
N PRO A 168 19.87 -4.50 -9.23
CA PRO A 168 19.19 -4.17 -7.99
C PRO A 168 20.07 -4.43 -6.75
N TYR A 169 19.85 -3.68 -5.69
CA TYR A 169 20.48 -3.91 -4.39
C TYR A 169 19.94 -5.20 -3.74
N GLN A 170 18.63 -5.39 -3.75
CA GLN A 170 17.95 -6.62 -3.30
C GLN A 170 17.80 -7.61 -4.46
N GLN A 171 18.09 -8.91 -4.21
CA GLN A 171 17.99 -9.95 -5.24
C GLN A 171 17.22 -11.17 -4.71
N PRO A 172 15.93 -11.28 -5.00
CA PRO A 172 15.06 -10.31 -5.66
C PRO A 172 14.44 -9.30 -4.68
N VAL A 173 13.90 -8.19 -5.22
CA VAL A 173 12.96 -7.36 -4.48
C VAL A 173 11.67 -8.15 -4.24
N ARG A 174 11.04 -7.95 -3.09
CA ARG A 174 9.74 -8.56 -2.82
C ARG A 174 8.63 -7.80 -3.53
N VAL A 175 7.78 -8.55 -4.23
CA VAL A 175 6.62 -8.03 -4.94
C VAL A 175 5.36 -8.63 -4.34
N TRP A 176 4.43 -7.77 -3.94
CA TRP A 176 3.08 -8.10 -3.53
C TRP A 176 2.11 -7.82 -4.68
N HIS A 177 1.07 -8.61 -4.81
CA HIS A 177 0.01 -8.32 -5.77
C HIS A 177 -1.19 -7.71 -5.08
N GLY A 178 -1.52 -6.45 -5.42
CA GLY A 178 -2.69 -5.76 -4.91
C GLY A 178 -3.96 -6.25 -5.59
N SER A 179 -4.95 -6.69 -4.81
CA SER A 179 -6.25 -7.07 -5.34
C SER A 179 -7.38 -6.57 -4.45
N ALA A 180 -8.39 -5.95 -5.07
CA ALA A 180 -9.66 -5.65 -4.41
C ALA A 180 -10.70 -6.75 -4.67
N THR A 181 -10.93 -7.11 -5.95
CA THR A 181 -11.99 -8.04 -6.34
C THR A 181 -11.56 -8.98 -7.47
N SER A 182 -10.32 -8.91 -7.93
CA SER A 182 -9.88 -9.57 -9.15
C SER A 182 -9.22 -10.91 -8.89
N LYS A 183 -9.79 -11.97 -9.45
CA LYS A 183 -9.21 -13.31 -9.44
C LYS A 183 -7.96 -13.40 -10.31
N GLU A 184 -7.85 -12.62 -11.38
CA GLU A 184 -6.69 -12.58 -12.27
C GLU A 184 -5.43 -12.11 -11.53
N SER A 185 -5.54 -11.06 -10.70
CA SER A 185 -4.44 -10.60 -9.85
C SER A 185 -4.02 -11.64 -8.82
N VAL A 186 -5.01 -12.31 -8.23
CA VAL A 186 -4.79 -13.37 -7.24
C VAL A 186 -4.11 -14.59 -7.85
N ASP A 187 -4.57 -15.01 -9.03
CA ASP A 187 -3.96 -16.14 -9.74
C ASP A 187 -2.53 -15.84 -10.17
N LEU A 188 -2.27 -14.60 -10.63
CA LEU A 188 -0.93 -14.13 -10.98
C LEU A 188 0.00 -14.18 -9.74
N ALA A 189 -0.44 -13.70 -8.59
CA ALA A 189 0.31 -13.78 -7.35
C ALA A 189 0.65 -15.22 -6.99
N ALA A 190 -0.36 -16.09 -6.94
CA ALA A 190 -0.19 -17.49 -6.60
C ALA A 190 0.71 -18.23 -7.60
N ARG A 191 0.58 -17.94 -8.91
CA ARG A 191 1.40 -18.55 -9.95
C ARG A 191 2.91 -18.34 -9.73
N TYR A 192 3.28 -17.15 -9.29
CA TYR A 192 4.69 -16.80 -9.08
C TYR A 192 5.19 -17.03 -7.64
N GLY A 193 4.32 -17.47 -6.73
CA GLY A 193 4.65 -17.62 -5.32
C GLY A 193 4.87 -16.28 -4.62
N ASP A 194 4.18 -15.24 -5.09
CA ASP A 194 4.28 -13.90 -4.54
C ASP A 194 3.17 -13.62 -3.53
N PRO A 195 3.39 -12.82 -2.47
CA PRO A 195 2.39 -12.48 -1.49
C PRO A 195 1.22 -11.65 -2.06
N LEU A 196 0.04 -11.82 -1.47
CA LEU A 196 -1.18 -11.07 -1.84
C LEU A 196 -1.42 -9.92 -0.88
N PHE A 197 -1.75 -8.73 -1.40
CA PHE A 197 -2.21 -7.59 -0.61
C PHE A 197 -3.69 -7.31 -0.91
N SER A 198 -4.57 -7.58 0.04
CA SER A 198 -6.00 -7.33 -0.10
C SER A 198 -6.32 -5.84 0.08
N ALA A 199 -6.88 -5.21 -0.95
CA ALA A 199 -7.37 -3.83 -0.89
C ALA A 199 -8.82 -3.79 -0.36
N ASN A 200 -9.05 -4.37 0.82
CA ASN A 200 -10.34 -4.55 1.47
C ASN A 200 -10.88 -3.26 2.12
N VAL A 201 -11.02 -2.19 1.35
CA VAL A 201 -11.34 -0.84 1.86
C VAL A 201 -12.73 -0.33 1.50
N THR A 202 -13.44 -0.96 0.55
CA THR A 202 -14.66 -0.40 -0.02
C THR A 202 -15.94 -1.19 0.27
N HIS A 203 -15.83 -2.43 0.67
CA HIS A 203 -16.97 -3.34 0.90
C HIS A 203 -16.84 -4.03 2.26
N PRO A 204 -17.88 -4.73 2.73
CA PRO A 204 -17.78 -5.66 3.85
C PRO A 204 -16.75 -6.77 3.62
N ILE A 205 -16.45 -7.55 4.65
CA ILE A 205 -15.34 -8.53 4.66
C ILE A 205 -15.51 -9.70 3.70
N GLU A 206 -16.77 -10.11 3.42
CA GLU A 206 -17.07 -11.40 2.77
C GLU A 206 -16.42 -11.59 1.40
N PRO A 207 -16.57 -10.67 0.42
CA PRO A 207 -15.97 -10.85 -0.91
C PRO A 207 -14.45 -10.91 -0.88
N TYR A 208 -13.85 -10.21 0.08
CA TYR A 208 -12.39 -10.24 0.25
C TYR A 208 -11.91 -11.56 0.87
N ALA A 209 -12.65 -12.11 1.85
CA ALA A 209 -12.35 -13.40 2.45
C ALA A 209 -12.45 -14.53 1.42
N GLU A 210 -13.44 -14.47 0.52
CA GLU A 210 -13.57 -15.42 -0.60
C GLU A 210 -12.38 -15.34 -1.56
N LEU A 211 -11.90 -14.13 -1.85
CA LEU A 211 -10.76 -13.94 -2.71
C LEU A 211 -9.45 -14.46 -2.10
N ILE A 212 -9.28 -14.29 -0.78
CA ILE A 212 -8.12 -14.85 -0.06
C ILE A 212 -8.19 -16.38 0.02
N ARG A 213 -9.40 -16.94 0.18
CA ARG A 213 -9.57 -18.40 0.08
C ARG A 213 -9.16 -18.91 -1.29
N TYR A 214 -9.62 -18.26 -2.37
CA TYR A 214 -9.21 -18.58 -3.73
C TYR A 214 -7.69 -18.46 -3.91
N TYR A 215 -7.03 -17.46 -3.32
CA TYR A 215 -5.57 -17.33 -3.34
C TYR A 215 -4.88 -18.56 -2.72
N ARG A 216 -5.35 -19.07 -1.58
CA ARG A 216 -4.79 -20.27 -0.94
C ARG A 216 -4.97 -21.51 -1.81
N GLU A 217 -6.15 -21.67 -2.42
CA GLU A 217 -6.43 -22.77 -3.36
C GLU A 217 -5.49 -22.73 -4.57
N ARG A 218 -5.24 -21.54 -5.13
CA ARG A 218 -4.30 -21.36 -6.25
C ARG A 218 -2.86 -21.56 -5.84
N TRP A 219 -2.46 -21.09 -4.67
CA TRP A 219 -1.13 -21.29 -4.10
C TRP A 219 -0.79 -22.78 -3.98
N GLU A 220 -1.68 -23.57 -3.42
CA GLU A 220 -1.55 -25.03 -3.32
C GLU A 220 -1.53 -25.69 -4.72
N HIS A 221 -2.41 -25.24 -5.63
CA HIS A 221 -2.45 -25.75 -7.01
C HIS A 221 -1.12 -25.60 -7.74
N TYR A 222 -0.41 -24.49 -7.52
CA TYR A 222 0.92 -24.27 -8.11
C TYR A 222 2.06 -24.93 -7.34
N GLY A 223 1.78 -25.66 -6.26
CA GLY A 223 2.73 -26.48 -5.51
C GLY A 223 3.69 -25.67 -4.60
N HIS A 224 3.29 -24.48 -4.20
CA HIS A 224 4.10 -23.68 -3.27
C HIS A 224 3.96 -24.15 -1.82
N ASP A 225 5.01 -23.92 -1.02
CA ASP A 225 5.00 -24.21 0.41
C ASP A 225 3.92 -23.37 1.14
N PRO A 226 2.93 -23.99 1.80
CA PRO A 226 1.93 -23.27 2.58
C PRO A 226 2.53 -22.35 3.67
N GLY A 227 3.69 -22.71 4.21
CA GLY A 227 4.40 -21.92 5.22
C GLY A 227 5.00 -20.62 4.68
N ALA A 228 5.16 -20.47 3.36
CA ALA A 228 5.67 -19.27 2.72
C ALA A 228 4.55 -18.29 2.30
N LEU A 229 3.28 -18.69 2.42
CA LEU A 229 2.15 -17.86 2.03
C LEU A 229 2.02 -16.64 2.93
N ALA A 230 1.92 -15.44 2.34
CA ALA A 230 1.72 -14.21 3.08
C ALA A 230 0.56 -13.39 2.53
N VAL A 231 -0.20 -12.78 3.43
CA VAL A 231 -1.34 -11.91 3.13
C VAL A 231 -1.16 -10.58 3.84
N GLY A 232 -1.32 -9.50 3.10
CA GLY A 232 -1.51 -8.16 3.61
C GLY A 232 -2.98 -7.75 3.51
N ALA A 233 -3.43 -6.87 4.39
CA ALA A 233 -4.79 -6.35 4.40
C ALA A 233 -4.83 -4.84 4.53
N GLY A 234 -5.83 -4.21 3.91
CA GLY A 234 -6.09 -2.77 4.01
C GLY A 234 -7.04 -2.41 5.16
N SER A 235 -7.11 -1.13 5.47
CA SER A 235 -8.18 -0.55 6.30
C SER A 235 -8.87 0.59 5.58
N ALA A 236 -10.18 0.75 5.81
CA ALA A 236 -10.99 1.78 5.15
C ALA A 236 -10.88 3.18 5.81
N GLY A 237 -10.33 3.24 7.00
CA GLY A 237 -10.12 4.46 7.78
C GLY A 237 -9.42 4.15 9.09
N LEU A 238 -8.85 5.18 9.72
CA LEU A 238 -8.22 5.06 11.04
C LEU A 238 -8.60 6.25 11.92
N TYR A 239 -9.12 5.98 13.09
CA TYR A 239 -9.13 6.90 14.21
C TYR A 239 -9.30 6.15 15.54
N VAL A 240 -8.25 6.09 16.31
CA VAL A 240 -8.26 5.48 17.67
C VAL A 240 -8.37 6.59 18.70
N ALA A 241 -9.31 6.46 19.63
CA ALA A 241 -9.49 7.37 20.77
C ALA A 241 -9.61 6.58 22.06
N ARG A 242 -9.61 7.26 23.22
CA ARG A 242 -9.70 6.58 24.52
C ARG A 242 -10.99 5.80 24.70
N THR A 243 -12.08 6.28 24.09
CA THR A 243 -13.37 5.60 24.11
C THR A 243 -13.94 5.47 22.70
N SER A 244 -14.76 4.45 22.51
CA SER A 244 -15.46 4.19 21.26
C SER A 244 -16.40 5.32 20.85
N GLN A 245 -17.09 5.90 21.83
CA GLN A 245 -17.98 7.02 21.61
C GLN A 245 -17.23 8.24 21.09
N GLU A 246 -16.13 8.60 21.74
CA GLU A 246 -15.25 9.69 21.29
C GLU A 246 -14.74 9.45 19.87
N ALA A 247 -14.31 8.22 19.55
CA ALA A 247 -13.80 7.87 18.24
C ALA A 247 -14.87 8.10 17.15
N VAL A 248 -16.07 7.58 17.34
CA VAL A 248 -17.17 7.70 16.38
C VAL A 248 -17.62 9.16 16.24
N GLU A 249 -17.80 9.88 17.34
CA GLU A 249 -18.23 11.28 17.31
C GLU A 249 -17.21 12.19 16.61
N THR A 250 -15.91 11.96 16.86
CA THR A 250 -14.84 12.73 16.21
C THR A 250 -14.72 12.41 14.72
N TYR A 251 -14.90 11.15 14.33
CA TYR A 251 -14.77 10.73 12.94
C TYR A 251 -16.04 11.02 12.10
N ARG A 252 -17.21 11.19 12.73
CA ARG A 252 -18.48 11.41 12.04
C ARG A 252 -18.44 12.55 10.99
N PRO A 253 -17.91 13.76 11.27
CA PRO A 253 -17.82 14.80 10.25
C PRO A 253 -16.94 14.42 9.05
N VAL A 254 -15.88 13.63 9.28
CA VAL A 254 -15.00 13.11 8.24
C VAL A 254 -15.75 12.13 7.33
N PHE A 255 -16.51 11.22 7.93
CA PHE A 255 -17.35 10.27 7.21
C PHE A 255 -18.43 10.97 6.39
N GLU A 256 -19.19 11.89 7.01
CA GLU A 256 -20.29 12.64 6.38
C GLU A 256 -19.78 13.48 5.20
N GLY A 257 -18.64 14.17 5.36
CA GLY A 257 -18.02 14.93 4.27
C GLY A 257 -17.55 14.04 3.13
N THR A 258 -17.04 12.83 3.45
CA THR A 258 -16.66 11.84 2.44
C THR A 258 -17.89 11.27 1.71
N LEU A 259 -18.94 10.95 2.44
CA LEU A 259 -20.22 10.48 1.90
C LEU A 259 -20.86 11.52 0.97
N ALA A 260 -20.87 12.79 1.38
CA ALA A 260 -21.35 13.90 0.55
C ALA A 260 -20.56 14.01 -0.77
N PHE A 261 -19.23 13.89 -0.70
CA PHE A 261 -18.39 13.86 -1.90
C PHE A 261 -18.72 12.67 -2.82
N GLN A 262 -18.88 11.46 -2.27
CA GLN A 262 -19.22 10.27 -3.06
C GLN A 262 -20.55 10.47 -3.79
N ARG A 263 -21.59 10.97 -3.10
CA ARG A 263 -22.90 11.25 -3.69
C ARG A 263 -22.81 12.30 -4.80
N GLN A 264 -22.09 13.39 -4.57
CA GLN A 264 -21.88 14.44 -5.57
C GLN A 264 -21.12 13.94 -6.81
N ALA A 265 -20.16 13.05 -6.61
CA ALA A 265 -19.35 12.47 -7.69
C ALA A 265 -20.03 11.27 -8.39
N GLY A 266 -21.23 10.87 -7.99
CA GLY A 266 -21.93 9.71 -8.52
C GLY A 266 -21.24 8.39 -8.24
N LEU A 267 -20.42 8.32 -7.18
CA LEU A 267 -19.72 7.11 -6.78
C LEU A 267 -20.64 6.19 -5.97
N PRO A 268 -20.43 4.86 -6.03
CA PRO A 268 -21.21 3.93 -5.23
C PRO A 268 -21.11 4.23 -3.73
N VAL A 269 -22.25 4.24 -3.05
CA VAL A 269 -22.36 4.37 -1.60
C VAL A 269 -22.69 2.99 -1.03
N VAL A 270 -21.80 2.44 -0.23
CA VAL A 270 -21.95 1.11 0.40
C VAL A 270 -22.39 1.24 1.85
N PHE A 271 -21.94 2.30 2.52
CA PHE A 271 -22.22 2.57 3.93
C PHE A 271 -22.92 3.93 4.04
N GLU A 272 -24.14 3.95 4.62
CA GLU A 272 -24.97 5.14 4.71
C GLU A 272 -24.77 5.94 6.01
N THR A 273 -24.28 5.29 7.06
CA THR A 273 -24.01 5.88 8.38
C THR A 273 -22.60 5.56 8.86
N VAL A 274 -22.07 6.38 9.75
CA VAL A 274 -20.76 6.14 10.36
C VAL A 274 -20.77 4.86 11.20
N GLU A 275 -21.88 4.54 11.85
CA GLU A 275 -22.04 3.32 12.64
C GLU A 275 -21.96 2.08 11.74
N ASP A 276 -22.68 2.09 10.61
CA ASP A 276 -22.64 1.01 9.62
C ASP A 276 -21.23 0.86 9.02
N PHE A 277 -20.58 1.98 8.71
CA PHE A 277 -19.18 2.00 8.24
C PHE A 277 -18.23 1.41 9.27
N VAL A 278 -18.33 1.82 10.53
CA VAL A 278 -17.49 1.30 11.63
C VAL A 278 -17.77 -0.19 11.87
N GLU A 279 -19.00 -0.66 11.81
CA GLU A 279 -19.34 -2.06 12.08
C GLU A 279 -18.91 -2.99 10.93
N ARG A 280 -19.30 -2.69 9.70
CA ARG A 280 -19.20 -3.64 8.57
C ARG A 280 -17.98 -3.45 7.66
N SER A 281 -17.34 -2.28 7.68
CA SER A 281 -16.11 -2.07 6.88
C SER A 281 -14.85 -2.48 7.64
N SER A 282 -13.71 -2.40 6.96
CA SER A 282 -12.38 -2.58 7.57
C SER A 282 -11.88 -1.33 8.33
N ALA A 283 -12.71 -0.32 8.54
CA ALA A 283 -12.31 0.90 9.24
C ALA A 283 -11.91 0.61 10.69
N LEU A 284 -10.76 1.11 11.09
CA LEU A 284 -10.19 0.98 12.43
C LEU A 284 -10.54 2.25 13.25
N ILE A 285 -11.82 2.36 13.61
CA ILE A 285 -12.37 3.50 14.35
C ILE A 285 -12.97 2.98 15.64
N GLY A 286 -12.46 3.41 16.78
CA GLY A 286 -12.92 2.93 18.09
C GLY A 286 -11.90 3.11 19.20
N SER A 287 -12.20 2.52 20.37
CA SER A 287 -11.21 2.36 21.43
C SER A 287 -10.12 1.37 21.03
N PRO A 288 -8.95 1.37 21.68
CA PRO A 288 -7.89 0.39 21.42
C PRO A 288 -8.41 -1.05 21.40
N GLN A 289 -9.22 -1.45 22.39
CA GLN A 289 -9.75 -2.81 22.46
C GLN A 289 -10.65 -3.15 21.28
N GLN A 290 -11.54 -2.24 20.86
CA GLN A 290 -12.41 -2.51 19.69
C GLN A 290 -11.61 -2.66 18.40
N VAL A 291 -10.55 -1.87 18.24
CA VAL A 291 -9.67 -1.99 17.07
C VAL A 291 -8.90 -3.31 17.09
N ILE A 292 -8.39 -3.73 18.25
CA ILE A 292 -7.74 -5.04 18.44
C ILE A 292 -8.71 -6.17 18.07
N ASP A 293 -9.91 -6.17 18.63
CA ASP A 293 -10.94 -7.20 18.38
C ASP A 293 -11.31 -7.25 16.89
N LYS A 294 -11.41 -6.10 16.23
CA LYS A 294 -11.69 -6.04 14.80
C LYS A 294 -10.54 -6.63 13.99
N VAL A 295 -9.29 -6.30 14.28
CA VAL A 295 -8.14 -6.85 13.58
C VAL A 295 -8.06 -8.37 13.74
N HIS A 296 -8.30 -8.90 14.95
CA HIS A 296 -8.39 -10.35 15.18
C HIS A 296 -9.49 -11.00 14.35
N ARG A 297 -10.70 -10.45 14.33
CA ARG A 297 -11.82 -10.94 13.52
C ARG A 297 -11.49 -10.99 12.02
N TYR A 298 -10.76 -9.98 11.50
CA TYR A 298 -10.26 -9.99 10.13
C TYR A 298 -9.12 -11.00 9.94
N HIS A 299 -8.23 -11.11 10.92
CA HIS A 299 -7.14 -12.09 10.89
C HIS A 299 -7.63 -13.53 10.83
N GLU A 300 -8.66 -13.89 11.59
CA GLU A 300 -9.30 -15.21 11.55
C GLU A 300 -9.78 -15.59 10.13
N ARG A 301 -10.21 -14.60 9.35
CA ARG A 301 -10.73 -14.82 7.99
C ARG A 301 -9.62 -14.75 6.92
N PHE A 302 -8.68 -13.85 7.09
CA PHE A 302 -7.64 -13.54 6.09
C PHE A 302 -6.31 -14.24 6.39
N GLY A 303 -5.97 -14.44 7.66
CA GLY A 303 -4.63 -14.85 8.07
C GLY A 303 -3.56 -13.80 7.72
N HIS A 304 -3.96 -12.52 7.66
CA HIS A 304 -3.03 -11.46 7.30
C HIS A 304 -2.03 -11.18 8.41
N THR A 305 -0.80 -10.95 8.02
CA THR A 305 0.32 -10.65 8.92
C THR A 305 0.90 -9.25 8.68
N VAL A 306 0.39 -8.55 7.66
CA VAL A 306 0.68 -7.16 7.34
C VAL A 306 -0.63 -6.38 7.27
N LEU A 307 -0.71 -5.24 7.95
CA LEU A 307 -1.90 -4.39 7.99
C LEU A 307 -1.56 -2.97 7.55
N HIS A 308 -2.29 -2.48 6.55
CA HIS A 308 -2.27 -1.08 6.15
C HIS A 308 -3.16 -0.24 7.04
N VAL A 309 -2.65 0.92 7.46
CA VAL A 309 -3.42 2.01 8.06
C VAL A 309 -3.24 3.29 7.23
N HIS A 310 -4.18 4.23 7.33
CA HIS A 310 -4.09 5.48 6.60
C HIS A 310 -3.01 6.40 7.19
N ALA A 311 -2.09 6.87 6.34
CA ALA A 311 -1.07 7.85 6.71
C ALA A 311 -1.59 9.29 6.78
N ASP A 312 -2.73 9.57 6.13
CA ASP A 312 -3.28 10.92 5.99
C ASP A 312 -4.29 11.22 7.10
N ALA A 313 -4.31 12.47 7.55
CA ALA A 313 -5.26 12.96 8.54
C ALA A 313 -6.73 12.92 8.06
N SER A 314 -6.98 12.99 6.76
CA SER A 314 -8.29 12.78 6.10
C SER A 314 -9.43 13.67 6.63
N GLY A 315 -9.11 14.88 7.15
CA GLY A 315 -10.08 15.83 7.73
C GLY A 315 -10.05 15.89 9.26
N LEU A 316 -9.22 15.08 9.91
CA LEU A 316 -8.87 15.28 11.31
C LEU A 316 -7.89 16.45 11.44
N THR A 317 -7.88 17.13 12.58
CA THR A 317 -6.80 18.08 12.88
C THR A 317 -5.49 17.36 13.09
N ASP A 318 -4.36 18.00 12.75
CA ASP A 318 -3.04 17.40 12.87
C ASP A 318 -2.74 16.83 14.28
N PRO A 319 -3.07 17.51 15.40
CA PRO A 319 -2.92 16.92 16.75
C PRO A 319 -3.75 15.64 16.93
N ARG A 320 -5.03 15.64 16.53
CA ARG A 320 -5.89 14.45 16.69
C ARG A 320 -5.42 13.27 15.85
N HIS A 321 -4.91 13.55 14.65
CA HIS A 321 -4.33 12.51 13.81
C HIS A 321 -3.08 11.92 14.45
N ARG A 322 -2.18 12.74 14.94
CA ARG A 322 -0.97 12.32 15.66
C ARG A 322 -1.32 11.50 16.90
N ASP A 323 -2.20 12.02 17.76
CA ASP A 323 -2.63 11.33 18.98
C ASP A 323 -3.23 9.95 18.66
N SER A 324 -4.01 9.84 17.58
CA SER A 324 -4.59 8.56 17.12
C SER A 324 -3.51 7.58 16.66
N LEU A 325 -2.49 8.03 15.92
CA LEU A 325 -1.37 7.16 15.48
C LEU A 325 -0.51 6.72 16.68
N GLU A 326 -0.25 7.61 17.63
CA GLU A 326 0.49 7.30 18.88
C GLU A 326 -0.28 6.27 19.71
N LEU A 327 -1.59 6.46 19.87
CA LEU A 327 -2.43 5.52 20.60
C LEU A 327 -2.52 4.16 19.89
N PHE A 328 -2.61 4.16 18.56
CA PHE A 328 -2.57 2.94 17.77
C PHE A 328 -1.26 2.18 17.98
N GLN A 329 -0.10 2.83 17.89
CA GLN A 329 1.19 2.16 18.08
C GLN A 329 1.42 1.67 19.51
N SER A 330 1.04 2.47 20.51
CA SER A 330 1.28 2.14 21.91
C SER A 330 0.33 1.07 22.46
N GLU A 331 -0.95 1.14 22.14
CA GLU A 331 -1.98 0.29 22.77
C GLU A 331 -2.56 -0.79 21.83
N VAL A 332 -2.56 -0.58 20.52
CA VAL A 332 -3.10 -1.55 19.55
C VAL A 332 -1.97 -2.39 18.94
N ALA A 333 -1.02 -1.75 18.27
CA ALA A 333 0.04 -2.45 17.56
C ALA A 333 0.93 -3.26 18.51
N SER A 334 1.18 -2.77 19.73
CA SER A 334 1.95 -3.46 20.76
C SER A 334 1.32 -4.79 21.20
N VAL A 335 -0.01 -4.90 21.18
CA VAL A 335 -0.76 -6.13 21.48
C VAL A 335 -0.75 -7.04 20.25
N LEU A 336 -1.17 -6.52 19.10
CA LEU A 336 -1.27 -7.31 17.87
C LEU A 336 0.07 -7.92 17.42
N ARG A 337 1.21 -7.25 17.69
CA ARG A 337 2.54 -7.83 17.41
C ARG A 337 2.88 -9.05 18.28
N LYS A 338 2.26 -9.18 19.46
CA LYS A 338 2.44 -10.35 20.33
C LYS A 338 1.51 -11.50 19.92
N ASP A 339 0.30 -11.15 19.50
CA ASP A 339 -0.77 -12.12 19.24
C ASP A 339 -0.71 -12.69 17.83
N ILE A 340 -0.28 -11.90 16.83
CA ILE A 340 -0.23 -12.30 15.44
C ILE A 340 1.23 -12.36 14.97
N PRO A 341 1.68 -13.50 14.39
CA PRO A 341 3.06 -13.66 13.95
C PRO A 341 3.43 -12.65 12.85
N ASP A 342 4.72 -12.44 12.70
CA ASP A 342 5.27 -11.72 11.56
C ASP A 342 5.07 -12.52 10.27
N PRO A 343 5.10 -11.86 9.09
CA PRO A 343 5.06 -12.58 7.82
C PRO A 343 6.23 -13.58 7.71
N PRO A 344 6.06 -14.67 6.94
CA PRO A 344 7.00 -15.81 6.91
C PRO A 344 8.28 -15.53 6.10
N PHE A 345 8.78 -14.31 6.14
CA PHE A 345 9.99 -13.89 5.45
C PHE A 345 10.70 -12.77 6.22
N ASP A 346 12.01 -12.69 6.03
CA ASP A 346 12.79 -11.57 6.54
C ASP A 346 12.42 -10.27 5.81
N TRP A 347 12.26 -9.18 6.57
CA TRP A 347 12.03 -7.84 6.02
C TRP A 347 13.32 -7.22 5.45
N GLY A 348 14.41 -8.00 5.42
CA GLY A 348 15.70 -7.61 4.88
C GLY A 348 16.50 -6.71 5.83
N PRO A 349 17.69 -6.29 5.42
CA PRO A 349 18.58 -5.56 6.30
C PRO A 349 17.97 -4.23 6.69
N VAL A 350 17.77 -4.06 7.99
CA VAL A 350 17.61 -2.73 8.57
C VAL A 350 19.02 -2.14 8.59
N LEU A 351 19.23 -1.00 7.93
CA LEU A 351 20.51 -0.30 8.04
C LEU A 351 20.86 -0.14 9.52
N PRO A 352 22.10 -0.47 9.94
CA PRO A 352 22.49 -0.27 11.32
C PRO A 352 22.25 1.20 11.69
N THR A 353 21.73 1.42 12.88
CA THR A 353 21.62 2.78 13.43
C THR A 353 23.01 3.41 13.33
N PRO A 354 23.19 4.58 12.70
CA PRO A 354 24.49 5.23 12.68
C PRO A 354 24.99 5.32 14.11
N SER A 355 26.17 4.78 14.35
CA SER A 355 26.81 5.00 15.65
C SER A 355 26.98 6.52 15.78
N THR A 356 26.61 7.09 16.91
CA THR A 356 26.69 8.52 17.21
C THR A 356 28.15 9.06 17.20
N THR A 357 29.10 8.29 16.65
CA THR A 357 30.53 8.56 16.63
C THR A 357 31.15 8.75 15.24
N GLU A 358 30.35 8.65 14.14
CA GLU A 358 30.90 9.00 12.82
C GLU A 358 30.51 10.45 12.48
N GLU A 359 31.50 11.34 12.49
CA GLU A 359 31.39 12.69 11.90
C GLU A 359 30.99 12.58 10.42
N PRO A 360 30.13 13.49 9.92
CA PRO A 360 29.73 13.45 8.51
C PRO A 360 30.98 13.69 7.64
N ALA A 361 31.29 12.72 6.79
CA ALA A 361 32.26 12.93 5.73
C ALA A 361 31.73 14.04 4.82
N HIS A 362 32.41 15.16 4.80
CA HIS A 362 32.16 16.25 3.86
C HIS A 362 32.39 15.76 2.42
N VAL A 363 31.33 15.75 1.62
CA VAL A 363 31.37 15.71 0.16
C VAL A 363 30.88 17.06 -0.36
#